data_45ed3212da879ef47cb181bb3c5e9297
#
_entry.id   45ed3212da879ef47cb181bb3c5e9297
#
_cell.length_a   1.000
_cell.length_b   1.000
_cell.length_c   1.000
_cell.angle_alpha   90.00
_cell.angle_beta   90.00
_cell.angle_gamma   90.00
#
_symmetry.space_group_name_H-M   'P 1'
#
loop_
_entity.id
_entity.type
_entity.pdbx_description
1 polymer ?
#
loop_
_entity_poly.entity_id
_entity_poly.type
_entity_poly.pdbx_seq_one_letter_code
_entity_poly.pdbx_strand_id
1 'polypeptide(L)'
;MRINKILKFIFTLIVLTTLFTNYAKSTDECFENTSRAIFKFNMALDDIILEPLAKGYNKLPEPVKTGTSNFTSNLGTLLTIPNNILQGNFKQLGHSVGSFAINSTVGIFGFLNPAEKIGLKPNKEDIG
;
A
#
# COMPACT_ATOMS: atom_id res chain seq x y z
N MET A 1 -24.83 23.24 -49.83
CA MET A 1 -25.53 22.97 -48.54
C MET A 1 -24.83 22.00 -47.61
N ARG A 2 -24.05 21.03 -48.08
CA ARG A 2 -23.25 20.11 -47.21
C ARG A 2 -22.02 20.77 -46.56
N ILE A 3 -21.30 21.62 -47.28
CA ILE A 3 -20.07 22.29 -46.83
C ILE A 3 -20.30 23.13 -45.56
N ASN A 4 -21.41 23.86 -45.48
CA ASN A 4 -21.73 24.68 -44.32
C ASN A 4 -22.03 23.87 -43.07
N LYS A 5 -22.52 22.64 -43.20
CA LYS A 5 -22.73 21.73 -42.05
C LYS A 5 -21.41 21.18 -41.53
N ILE A 6 -20.50 20.83 -42.43
CA ILE A 6 -19.17 20.36 -42.09
C ILE A 6 -18.35 21.47 -41.41
N LEU A 7 -18.41 22.68 -41.94
CA LEU A 7 -17.71 23.84 -41.37
C LEU A 7 -18.22 24.18 -39.98
N LYS A 8 -19.54 24.14 -39.77
CA LYS A 8 -20.12 24.31 -38.42
C LYS A 8 -19.73 23.22 -37.46
N PHE A 9 -19.66 21.96 -37.90
CA PHE A 9 -19.25 20.85 -37.08
C PHE A 9 -17.80 20.96 -36.67
N ILE A 10 -16.89 21.31 -37.59
CA ILE A 10 -15.46 21.55 -37.30
C ILE A 10 -15.29 22.73 -36.35
N PHE A 11 -16.03 23.82 -36.54
CA PHE A 11 -15.97 24.96 -35.63
C PHE A 11 -16.45 24.62 -34.23
N THR A 12 -17.53 23.86 -34.11
CA THR A 12 -18.03 23.40 -32.81
C THR A 12 -17.03 22.47 -32.11
N LEU A 13 -16.35 21.60 -32.87
CA LEU A 13 -15.33 20.70 -32.32
C LEU A 13 -14.10 21.48 -31.80
N ILE A 14 -13.66 22.51 -32.54
CA ILE A 14 -12.56 23.39 -32.13
C ILE A 14 -12.91 24.17 -30.86
N VAL A 15 -14.12 24.73 -30.79
CA VAL A 15 -14.60 25.46 -29.62
C VAL A 15 -14.68 24.52 -28.40
N LEU A 16 -15.14 23.29 -28.59
CA LEU A 16 -15.25 22.29 -27.55
C LEU A 16 -13.85 21.91 -27.03
N THR A 17 -12.88 21.65 -27.89
CA THR A 17 -11.51 21.33 -27.52
C THR A 17 -10.81 22.48 -26.79
N THR A 18 -11.03 23.72 -27.16
CA THR A 18 -10.43 24.88 -26.45
C THR A 18 -11.03 25.11 -25.06
N LEU A 19 -12.29 24.73 -24.84
CA LEU A 19 -12.90 24.79 -23.50
C LEU A 19 -12.30 23.75 -22.54
N PHE A 20 -11.94 22.57 -23.04
CA PHE A 20 -11.31 21.54 -22.21
C PHE A 20 -9.84 21.83 -21.87
N THR A 21 -9.10 22.55 -22.71
CA THR A 21 -7.68 22.88 -22.42
C THR A 21 -7.51 23.86 -21.27
N ASN A 22 -8.51 24.67 -20.95
CA ASN A 22 -8.45 25.59 -19.80
C ASN A 22 -8.73 24.89 -18.46
N TYR A 23 -9.39 23.74 -18.45
CA TYR A 23 -9.61 22.95 -17.24
C TYR A 23 -8.36 22.19 -16.77
N ALA A 24 -7.48 21.82 -17.70
CA ALA A 24 -6.26 21.05 -17.37
C ALA A 24 -5.25 21.88 -16.55
N LYS A 25 -5.16 23.18 -16.75
CA LYS A 25 -4.21 24.06 -16.07
C LYS A 25 -4.54 24.26 -14.57
N SER A 26 -5.82 24.26 -14.21
CA SER A 26 -6.28 24.43 -12.84
C SER A 26 -6.08 23.18 -11.97
N THR A 27 -6.07 22.00 -12.59
CA THR A 27 -5.85 20.74 -11.88
C THR A 27 -4.38 20.50 -11.54
N ASP A 28 -3.44 20.93 -12.37
CA ASP A 28 -2.02 20.75 -12.15
C ASP A 28 -1.52 21.55 -10.92
N GLU A 29 -1.97 22.78 -10.74
CA GLU A 29 -1.60 23.59 -9.57
C GLU A 29 -2.18 23.05 -8.26
N CYS A 30 -3.41 22.53 -8.31
CA CYS A 30 -4.04 21.92 -7.14
C CYS A 30 -3.34 20.62 -6.74
N PHE A 31 -2.97 19.77 -7.71
CA PHE A 31 -2.21 18.56 -7.47
C PHE A 31 -0.79 18.85 -6.99
N GLU A 32 -0.11 19.85 -7.54
CA GLU A 32 1.23 20.22 -7.12
C GLU A 32 1.26 20.70 -5.66
N ASN A 33 0.35 21.56 -5.26
CA ASN A 33 0.26 22.03 -3.88
C ASN A 33 -0.07 20.90 -2.91
N THR A 34 -0.97 20.01 -3.27
CA THR A 34 -1.32 18.83 -2.47
C THR A 34 -0.14 17.87 -2.36
N SER A 35 0.54 17.59 -3.46
CA SER A 35 1.73 16.73 -3.48
C SER A 35 2.86 17.31 -2.63
N ARG A 36 3.10 18.62 -2.71
CA ARG A 36 4.08 19.31 -1.87
C ARG A 36 3.73 19.25 -0.38
N ALA A 37 2.44 19.40 -0.04
CA ALA A 37 1.98 19.28 1.34
C ALA A 37 2.17 17.86 1.88
N ILE A 38 1.80 16.84 1.11
CA ILE A 38 2.01 15.43 1.46
C ILE A 38 3.50 15.12 1.61
N PHE A 39 4.32 15.61 0.68
CA PHE A 39 5.78 15.42 0.74
C PHE A 39 6.38 16.02 2.02
N LYS A 40 6.03 17.27 2.35
CA LYS A 40 6.47 17.93 3.58
C LYS A 40 6.00 17.19 4.83
N PHE A 41 4.77 16.70 4.82
CA PHE A 41 4.23 15.90 5.92
C PHE A 41 5.02 14.58 6.08
N ASN A 42 5.29 13.87 4.98
CA ASN A 42 6.05 12.62 5.02
C ASN A 42 7.48 12.85 5.51
N MET A 43 8.15 13.92 5.05
CA MET A 43 9.50 14.27 5.54
C MET A 43 9.49 14.60 7.03
N ALA A 44 8.52 15.40 7.49
CA ALA A 44 8.40 15.70 8.91
C ALA A 44 8.11 14.45 9.74
N LEU A 45 7.31 13.53 9.23
CA LEU A 45 7.04 12.24 9.88
C LEU A 45 8.31 11.38 9.96
N ASP A 46 9.10 11.37 8.89
CA ASP A 46 10.38 10.66 8.84
C ASP A 46 11.36 11.22 9.87
N ASP A 47 11.62 12.51 9.83
CA ASP A 47 12.59 13.18 10.71
C ASP A 47 12.21 13.12 12.20
N ILE A 48 10.92 13.29 12.51
CA ILE A 48 10.47 13.44 13.91
C ILE A 48 10.15 12.08 14.53
N ILE A 49 9.68 11.12 13.75
CA ILE A 49 9.19 9.83 14.27
C ILE A 49 10.02 8.65 13.75
N LEU A 50 10.14 8.49 12.43
CA LEU A 50 10.70 7.27 11.87
C LEU A 50 12.21 7.18 12.09
N GLU A 51 12.95 8.27 11.91
CA GLU A 51 14.40 8.27 12.13
C GLU A 51 14.79 8.01 13.59
N PRO A 52 14.21 8.68 14.62
CA PRO A 52 14.48 8.36 16.02
C PRO A 52 14.06 6.95 16.38
N LEU A 53 12.92 6.48 15.85
CA LEU A 53 12.43 5.14 16.09
C LEU A 53 13.36 4.08 15.50
N ALA A 54 13.85 4.28 14.28
CA ALA A 54 14.82 3.40 13.62
C ALA A 54 16.16 3.36 14.38
N LYS A 55 16.64 4.53 14.83
CA LYS A 55 17.86 4.60 15.67
C LYS A 55 17.69 3.87 17.03
N GLY A 56 16.53 4.02 17.64
CA GLY A 56 16.17 3.29 18.86
C GLY A 56 16.07 1.79 18.62
N TYR A 57 15.40 1.37 17.55
CA TYR A 57 15.26 -0.02 17.16
C TYR A 57 16.62 -0.71 16.94
N ASN A 58 17.56 -0.02 16.28
CA ASN A 58 18.90 -0.57 16.03
C ASN A 58 19.70 -0.86 17.30
N LYS A 59 19.38 -0.21 18.41
CA LYS A 59 20.01 -0.43 19.71
C LYS A 59 19.39 -1.59 20.52
N LEU A 60 18.25 -2.13 20.07
CA LEU A 60 17.58 -3.23 20.76
C LEU A 60 18.39 -4.54 20.63
N PRO A 61 18.35 -5.41 21.65
CA PRO A 61 18.91 -6.76 21.56
C PRO A 61 18.25 -7.58 20.45
N GLU A 62 19.02 -8.48 19.83
CA GLU A 62 18.54 -9.31 18.70
C GLU A 62 17.22 -10.08 18.99
N PRO A 63 16.99 -10.66 20.20
CA PRO A 63 15.72 -11.33 20.48
C PRO A 63 14.52 -10.40 20.39
N VAL A 64 14.67 -9.13 20.78
CA VAL A 64 13.60 -8.12 20.71
C VAL A 64 13.34 -7.72 19.26
N LYS A 65 14.39 -7.52 18.48
CA LYS A 65 14.27 -7.24 17.02
C LYS A 65 13.56 -8.39 16.30
N THR A 66 13.98 -9.62 16.57
CA THR A 66 13.36 -10.81 15.98
C THR A 66 11.90 -10.93 16.39
N GLY A 67 11.57 -10.72 17.65
CA GLY A 67 10.20 -10.76 18.15
C GLY A 67 9.33 -9.69 17.50
N THR A 68 9.83 -8.46 17.37
CA THR A 68 9.12 -7.35 16.71
C THR A 68 8.91 -7.64 15.23
N SER A 69 9.92 -8.17 14.54
CA SER A 69 9.80 -8.57 13.14
C SER A 69 8.77 -9.67 12.93
N ASN A 70 8.76 -10.69 13.80
CA ASN A 70 7.76 -11.76 13.75
C ASN A 70 6.35 -11.23 14.01
N PHE A 71 6.18 -10.35 14.99
CA PHE A 71 4.91 -9.71 15.30
C PHE A 71 4.37 -8.91 14.08
N THR A 72 5.22 -8.08 13.49
CA THR A 72 4.87 -7.29 12.30
C THR A 72 4.52 -8.21 11.12
N SER A 73 5.28 -9.28 10.90
CA SER A 73 4.98 -10.28 9.86
C SER A 73 3.65 -11.00 10.12
N ASN A 74 3.34 -11.28 11.38
CA ASN A 74 2.07 -11.90 11.75
C ASN A 74 0.88 -10.98 11.47
N LEU A 75 1.01 -9.68 11.77
CA LEU A 75 0.01 -8.69 11.38
C LEU A 75 -0.12 -8.57 9.85
N GLY A 76 1.00 -8.60 9.13
CA GLY A 76 1.01 -8.61 7.67
C GLY A 76 0.25 -9.80 7.08
N THR A 77 0.25 -10.94 7.77
CA THR A 77 -0.52 -12.12 7.33
C THR A 77 -2.03 -11.84 7.25
N LEU A 78 -2.56 -10.92 8.07
CA LEU A 78 -3.97 -10.49 7.95
C LEU A 78 -4.29 -9.86 6.59
N LEU A 79 -3.32 -9.20 5.96
CA LEU A 79 -3.49 -8.60 4.63
C LEU A 79 -3.39 -9.66 3.52
N THR A 80 -2.66 -10.74 3.75
CA THR A 80 -2.55 -11.83 2.75
C THR A 80 -3.79 -12.71 2.70
N ILE A 81 -4.56 -12.79 3.78
CA ILE A 81 -5.80 -13.58 3.84
C ILE A 81 -6.82 -13.13 2.78
N PRO A 82 -7.28 -11.86 2.76
CA PRO A 82 -8.21 -11.39 1.74
C PRO A 82 -7.62 -11.46 0.32
N ASN A 83 -6.32 -11.24 0.19
CA ASN A 83 -5.64 -11.32 -1.10
C ASN A 83 -5.66 -12.75 -1.67
N ASN A 84 -5.39 -13.75 -0.84
CA ASN A 84 -5.49 -15.16 -1.23
C ASN A 84 -6.91 -15.58 -1.61
N ILE A 85 -7.93 -15.02 -0.96
CA ILE A 85 -9.34 -15.25 -1.32
C ILE A 85 -9.62 -14.69 -2.72
N LEU A 86 -9.22 -13.44 -2.98
CA LEU A 86 -9.43 -12.77 -4.27
C LEU A 86 -8.70 -13.48 -5.42
N GLN A 87 -7.52 -14.04 -5.14
CA GLN A 87 -6.74 -14.81 -6.12
C GLN A 87 -7.21 -16.27 -6.29
N GLY A 88 -8.15 -16.72 -5.46
CA GLY A 88 -8.61 -18.13 -5.46
C GLY A 88 -7.53 -19.12 -4.98
N ASN A 89 -6.52 -18.64 -4.27
CA ASN A 89 -5.42 -19.46 -3.79
C ASN A 89 -5.73 -20.06 -2.41
N PHE A 90 -6.61 -21.04 -2.38
CA PHE A 90 -7.08 -21.67 -1.14
C PHE A 90 -5.99 -22.39 -0.35
N LYS A 91 -4.95 -22.88 -1.01
CA LYS A 91 -3.81 -23.50 -0.34
C LYS A 91 -3.06 -22.46 0.50
N GLN A 92 -2.72 -21.33 -0.10
CA GLN A 92 -2.05 -20.23 0.60
C GLN A 92 -2.97 -19.57 1.65
N LEU A 93 -4.27 -19.51 1.37
CA LEU A 93 -5.25 -19.10 2.36
C LEU A 93 -5.17 -19.95 3.63
N GLY A 94 -5.16 -21.29 3.50
CA GLY A 94 -5.01 -22.20 4.61
C GLY A 94 -3.70 -22.00 5.38
N HIS A 95 -2.58 -21.79 4.67
CA HIS A 95 -1.29 -21.47 5.28
C HIS A 95 -1.33 -20.14 6.05
N SER A 96 -1.92 -19.10 5.48
CA SER A 96 -2.02 -17.78 6.11
C SER A 96 -2.90 -17.80 7.35
N VAL A 97 -4.09 -18.38 7.27
CA VAL A 97 -5.01 -18.50 8.41
C VAL A 97 -4.40 -19.36 9.52
N GLY A 98 -3.84 -20.52 9.18
CA GLY A 98 -3.20 -21.41 10.13
C GLY A 98 -1.98 -20.78 10.80
N SER A 99 -1.13 -20.12 10.03
CA SER A 99 0.04 -19.42 10.52
C SER A 99 -0.34 -18.28 11.47
N PHE A 100 -1.31 -17.46 11.09
CA PHE A 100 -1.81 -16.37 11.93
C PHE A 100 -2.39 -16.89 13.24
N ALA A 101 -3.23 -17.91 13.21
CA ALA A 101 -3.86 -18.48 14.40
C ALA A 101 -2.81 -19.06 15.37
N ILE A 102 -1.86 -19.85 14.86
CA ILE A 102 -0.82 -20.48 15.68
C ILE A 102 0.15 -19.44 16.24
N ASN A 103 0.60 -18.51 15.44
CA ASN A 103 1.51 -17.47 15.89
C ASN A 103 0.84 -16.49 16.87
N SER A 104 -0.45 -16.23 16.73
CA SER A 104 -1.17 -15.36 17.67
C SER A 104 -1.48 -16.04 19.00
N THR A 105 -1.71 -17.35 19.02
CA THR A 105 -2.03 -18.10 20.25
C THR A 105 -0.79 -18.65 20.93
N VAL A 106 -0.08 -19.56 20.26
CA VAL A 106 1.12 -20.23 20.80
C VAL A 106 2.35 -19.32 20.72
N GLY A 107 2.40 -18.45 19.71
CA GLY A 107 3.52 -17.54 19.45
C GLY A 107 3.46 -16.23 20.23
N ILE A 108 2.58 -16.08 21.22
CA ILE A 108 2.41 -14.87 22.03
C ILE A 108 2.19 -13.64 21.12
N PHE A 109 1.00 -13.56 20.50
CA PHE A 109 0.62 -12.52 19.54
C PHE A 109 1.54 -12.37 18.31
N GLY A 110 2.32 -13.40 18.00
CA GLY A 110 3.23 -13.40 16.86
C GLY A 110 4.68 -13.00 17.17
N PHE A 111 5.04 -12.75 18.42
CA PHE A 111 6.45 -12.52 18.79
C PHE A 111 7.34 -13.75 18.56
N LEU A 112 6.79 -14.92 18.77
CA LEU A 112 7.38 -16.17 18.35
C LEU A 112 6.74 -16.63 17.04
N ASN A 113 7.47 -17.39 16.24
CA ASN A 113 6.97 -17.89 14.95
C ASN A 113 6.95 -19.42 14.93
N PRO A 114 6.12 -20.07 15.76
CA PRO A 114 6.02 -21.52 15.79
C PRO A 114 5.43 -22.11 14.51
N ALA A 115 4.58 -21.38 13.79
CA ALA A 115 3.97 -21.82 12.54
C ALA A 115 5.02 -22.14 11.47
N GLU A 116 6.09 -21.36 11.39
CA GLU A 116 7.18 -21.61 10.45
C GLU A 116 7.91 -22.93 10.73
N LYS A 117 8.05 -23.29 12.00
CA LYS A 117 8.72 -24.53 12.41
C LYS A 117 7.95 -25.79 12.01
N ILE A 118 6.62 -25.67 11.86
CA ILE A 118 5.75 -26.76 11.39
C ILE A 118 5.43 -26.69 9.90
N GLY A 119 6.11 -25.80 9.16
CA GLY A 119 6.01 -25.70 7.70
C GLY A 119 4.88 -24.80 7.18
N LEU A 120 4.17 -24.09 8.05
CA LEU A 120 3.16 -23.11 7.66
C LEU A 120 3.84 -21.77 7.37
N LYS A 121 4.19 -21.56 6.09
CA LYS A 121 4.76 -20.30 5.61
C LYS A 121 3.76 -19.58 4.72
N PRO A 122 3.17 -18.46 5.16
CA PRO A 122 2.39 -17.60 4.29
C PRO A 122 3.32 -16.96 3.25
N ASN A 123 2.88 -16.87 2.01
CA ASN A 123 3.60 -16.10 1.01
C ASN A 123 3.60 -14.62 1.43
N LYS A 124 4.78 -14.02 1.42
CA LYS A 124 4.91 -12.56 1.46
C LYS A 124 4.64 -12.07 0.05
N GLU A 125 3.37 -11.86 -0.27
CA GLU A 125 3.00 -11.22 -1.52
C GLU A 125 2.88 -9.73 -1.24
N ASP A 126 3.77 -8.96 -1.86
CA ASP A 126 3.63 -7.52 -1.94
C ASP A 126 2.41 -7.21 -2.80
N ILE A 127 1.62 -6.25 -2.38
CA ILE A 127 0.53 -5.71 -3.19
C ILE A 127 1.16 -4.83 -4.28
N GLY A 128 1.62 -5.48 -5.32
CA GLY A 128 2.04 -4.92 -6.59
C GLY A 128 3.33 -4.16 -6.61
#